data_90f6072fc56709f712c6c3a7e2a81b93
#
_entry.id   90f6072fc56709f712c6c3a7e2a81b93
#
_cell.length_a   1.000
_cell.length_b   1.000
_cell.length_c   1.000
_cell.angle_alpha   90.00
_cell.angle_beta   90.00
_cell.angle_gamma   90.00
#
_symmetry.space_group_name_H-M   'P 1'
#
loop_
_entity.id
_entity.type
_entity.pdbx_description
1 polymer ?
#
loop_
_entity_poly.entity_id
_entity_poly.type
_entity_poly.pdbx_seq_one_letter_code
_entity_poly.pdbx_strand_id
1 'polypeptide(L)'
;MDMYKTITWELGLPVQRNRAAAFRSIRLEITRLTLEAKQRPVLIVDEAHHLRNEVLEDLRLLTNYNMDSENRLCLLLVGLTELRRRLGMAVHESLAQRIVVRHHLSGLTREEVPAYLSHRLRLAGCELPLFESAAVEALFQATQGMPRQVNRLAHYALTSAAFSVSLTGVINPGQSQLMLAE
;
A
#
# COMPACT_ATOMS: atom_id res chain seq x y z
N MET A 1 4.35 -3.77 19.32
CA MET A 1 3.65 -2.48 19.43
C MET A 1 2.19 -2.77 19.74
N ASP A 2 1.56 -2.07 20.65
CA ASP A 2 0.17 -2.31 21.03
C ASP A 2 -0.74 -1.53 20.06
N MET A 3 -1.48 -2.25 19.22
CA MET A 3 -2.38 -1.68 18.23
C MET A 3 -3.33 -0.63 18.83
N TYR A 4 -3.86 -0.88 20.03
CA TYR A 4 -4.77 0.07 20.68
C TYR A 4 -4.10 1.39 21.04
N LYS A 5 -2.81 1.35 21.46
CA LYS A 5 -2.06 2.58 21.73
C LYS A 5 -1.84 3.40 20.45
N THR A 6 -1.57 2.73 19.35
CA THR A 6 -1.43 3.41 18.05
C THR A 6 -2.76 4.06 17.64
N ILE A 7 -3.87 3.32 17.70
CA ILE A 7 -5.19 3.86 17.34
C ILE A 7 -5.58 5.04 18.28
N THR A 8 -5.31 4.94 19.58
CA THR A 8 -5.60 6.07 20.51
C THR A 8 -4.76 7.28 20.17
N TRP A 9 -3.48 7.09 19.82
CA TRP A 9 -2.61 8.18 19.39
C TRP A 9 -3.12 8.87 18.13
N GLU A 10 -3.45 8.12 17.09
CA GLU A 10 -3.97 8.65 15.83
C GLU A 10 -5.32 9.39 16.00
N LEU A 11 -6.14 8.95 16.95
CA LEU A 11 -7.40 9.62 17.27
C LEU A 11 -7.23 10.82 18.22
N GLY A 12 -6.00 11.15 18.63
CA GLY A 12 -5.74 12.24 19.60
C GLY A 12 -6.28 11.96 21.01
N LEU A 13 -6.50 10.69 21.35
CA LEU A 13 -7.04 10.30 22.65
C LEU A 13 -5.93 10.20 23.71
N PRO A 14 -6.23 10.46 24.99
CA PRO A 14 -5.26 10.30 26.07
C PRO A 14 -4.82 8.84 26.20
N VAL A 15 -3.54 8.65 26.52
CA VAL A 15 -2.95 7.32 26.70
C VAL A 15 -3.68 6.58 27.82
N GLN A 16 -4.19 5.41 27.52
CA GLN A 16 -4.92 4.58 28.45
C GLN A 16 -4.00 3.61 29.19
N ARG A 17 -4.31 3.34 30.46
CA ARG A 17 -3.51 2.49 31.35
C ARG A 17 -3.52 1.02 30.94
N ASN A 18 -4.62 0.56 30.34
CA ASN A 18 -4.77 -0.83 29.95
C ASN A 18 -5.57 -0.97 28.64
N ARG A 19 -5.49 -2.14 28.03
CA ARG A 19 -6.11 -2.49 26.74
C ARG A 19 -7.64 -2.31 26.76
N ALA A 20 -8.31 -2.69 27.85
CA ALA A 20 -9.77 -2.58 27.95
C ALA A 20 -10.23 -1.12 27.99
N ALA A 21 -9.48 -0.25 28.69
CA ALA A 21 -9.75 1.18 28.70
C ALA A 21 -9.52 1.82 27.32
N ALA A 22 -8.42 1.45 26.63
CA ALA A 22 -8.12 1.90 25.28
C ALA A 22 -9.23 1.48 24.31
N PHE A 23 -9.64 0.22 24.34
CA PHE A 23 -10.75 -0.28 23.53
C PHE A 23 -12.04 0.53 23.74
N ARG A 24 -12.42 0.78 24.99
CA ARG A 24 -13.62 1.60 25.31
C ARG A 24 -13.49 3.02 24.80
N SER A 25 -12.34 3.68 25.01
CA SER A 25 -12.10 5.05 24.53
C SER A 25 -12.20 5.16 23.01
N ILE A 26 -11.61 4.22 22.29
CA ILE A 26 -11.68 4.16 20.83
C ILE A 26 -13.14 4.00 20.37
N ARG A 27 -13.90 3.09 20.98
CA ARG A 27 -15.30 2.86 20.64
C ARG A 27 -16.20 4.08 20.93
N LEU A 28 -15.95 4.78 22.02
CA LEU A 28 -16.66 6.02 22.36
C LEU A 28 -16.37 7.10 21.33
N GLU A 29 -15.11 7.28 20.94
CA GLU A 29 -14.73 8.28 19.95
C GLU A 29 -15.29 7.96 18.56
N ILE A 30 -15.23 6.71 18.11
CA ILE A 30 -15.87 6.27 16.87
C ILE A 30 -17.38 6.55 16.92
N THR A 31 -18.03 6.32 18.05
CA THR A 31 -19.44 6.60 18.25
C THR A 31 -19.73 8.10 18.15
N ARG A 32 -18.92 8.94 18.82
CA ARG A 32 -19.03 10.40 18.76
C ARG A 32 -18.87 10.92 17.32
N LEU A 33 -17.82 10.47 16.63
CA LEU A 33 -17.57 10.84 15.24
C LEU A 33 -18.75 10.49 14.34
N THR A 34 -19.34 9.31 14.53
CA THR A 34 -20.44 8.84 13.68
C THR A 34 -21.75 9.51 13.99
N LEU A 35 -22.13 9.61 15.26
CA LEU A 35 -23.47 10.08 15.66
C LEU A 35 -23.55 11.60 15.78
N GLU A 36 -22.51 12.23 16.35
CA GLU A 36 -22.51 13.68 16.60
C GLU A 36 -21.90 14.45 15.44
N ALA A 37 -20.66 14.07 15.01
CA ALA A 37 -19.96 14.75 13.93
C ALA A 37 -20.44 14.33 12.52
N LYS A 38 -21.27 13.27 12.40
CA LYS A 38 -21.75 12.71 11.12
C LYS A 38 -20.61 12.28 10.20
N GLN A 39 -19.47 11.90 10.78
CA GLN A 39 -18.29 11.41 10.08
C GLN A 39 -18.18 9.90 10.25
N ARG A 40 -17.81 9.20 9.18
CA ARG A 40 -17.52 7.77 9.24
C ARG A 40 -16.00 7.56 9.24
N PRO A 41 -15.39 7.22 10.38
CA PRO A 41 -13.96 6.98 10.45
C PRO A 41 -13.57 5.75 9.63
N VAL A 42 -12.39 5.82 9.01
CA VAL A 42 -11.77 4.72 8.27
C VAL A 42 -10.46 4.37 8.96
N LEU A 43 -10.35 3.12 9.39
CA LEU A 43 -9.10 2.58 9.93
C LEU A 43 -8.39 1.79 8.82
N ILE A 44 -7.24 2.31 8.39
CA ILE A 44 -6.39 1.65 7.40
C ILE A 44 -5.25 0.95 8.15
N VAL A 45 -5.13 -0.35 7.95
CA VAL A 45 -4.04 -1.15 8.51
C VAL A 45 -3.20 -1.69 7.35
N ASP A 46 -2.05 -1.06 7.15
CA ASP A 46 -1.07 -1.53 6.17
C ASP A 46 -0.22 -2.67 6.75
N GLU A 47 0.38 -3.47 5.87
CA GLU A 47 1.16 -4.66 6.21
C GLU A 47 0.39 -5.64 7.15
N ALA A 48 -0.94 -5.71 6.99
CA ALA A 48 -1.82 -6.48 7.87
C ALA A 48 -1.51 -7.99 7.89
N HIS A 49 -0.71 -8.49 6.94
CA HIS A 49 -0.24 -9.86 6.94
C HIS A 49 0.76 -10.17 8.09
N HIS A 50 1.33 -9.15 8.73
CA HIS A 50 2.17 -9.30 9.92
C HIS A 50 1.40 -9.29 11.24
N LEU A 51 0.10 -8.97 11.22
CA LEU A 51 -0.71 -8.96 12.44
C LEU A 51 -0.84 -10.37 13.02
N ARG A 52 -0.79 -10.47 14.35
CA ARG A 52 -1.11 -11.72 15.05
C ARG A 52 -2.62 -11.98 15.02
N ASN A 53 -3.01 -13.24 15.19
CA ASN A 53 -4.42 -13.65 15.14
C ASN A 53 -5.28 -12.90 16.16
N GLU A 54 -4.74 -12.66 17.38
CA GLU A 54 -5.44 -11.93 18.44
C GLU A 54 -5.72 -10.47 18.02
N VAL A 55 -4.83 -9.88 17.22
CA VAL A 55 -5.01 -8.51 16.72
C VAL A 55 -6.07 -8.46 15.63
N LEU A 56 -6.12 -9.45 14.74
CA LEU A 56 -7.19 -9.57 13.74
C LEU A 56 -8.56 -9.74 14.41
N GLU A 57 -8.62 -10.51 15.50
CA GLU A 57 -9.85 -10.65 16.29
C GLU A 57 -10.24 -9.34 16.99
N ASP A 58 -9.28 -8.59 17.50
CA ASP A 58 -9.51 -7.26 18.07
C ASP A 58 -10.11 -6.28 17.05
N LEU A 59 -9.60 -6.29 15.82
CA LEU A 59 -10.14 -5.47 14.73
C LEU A 59 -11.58 -5.86 14.41
N ARG A 60 -11.88 -7.15 14.42
CA ARG A 60 -13.26 -7.64 14.29
C ARG A 60 -14.16 -7.08 15.40
N LEU A 61 -13.71 -7.10 16.65
CA LEU A 61 -14.49 -6.58 17.79
C LEU A 61 -14.68 -5.07 17.69
N LEU A 62 -13.71 -4.32 17.16
CA LEU A 62 -13.83 -2.88 16.95
C LEU A 62 -14.88 -2.53 15.89
N THR A 63 -15.13 -3.39 14.91
CA THR A 63 -16.17 -3.16 13.90
C THR A 63 -17.57 -3.56 14.34
N ASN A 64 -17.72 -4.29 15.47
CA ASN A 64 -19.00 -4.78 15.96
C ASN A 64 -19.71 -3.73 16.82
N TYR A 65 -20.76 -3.11 16.27
CA TYR A 65 -21.65 -2.19 16.97
C TYR A 65 -23.08 -2.74 16.97
N ASN A 66 -23.76 -2.64 18.11
CA ASN A 66 -25.15 -3.07 18.30
C ASN A 66 -25.45 -4.47 17.70
N MET A 67 -24.63 -5.47 18.05
CA MET A 67 -24.74 -6.84 17.54
C MET A 67 -24.76 -6.89 15.98
N ASP A 68 -23.86 -6.12 15.37
CA ASP A 68 -23.67 -6.01 13.91
C ASP A 68 -24.79 -5.30 13.14
N SER A 69 -25.73 -4.68 13.83
CA SER A 69 -26.78 -3.90 13.16
C SER A 69 -26.32 -2.52 12.67
N GLU A 70 -25.15 -2.04 13.14
CA GLU A 70 -24.63 -0.71 12.80
C GLU A 70 -23.18 -0.75 12.30
N ASN A 71 -22.91 -0.06 11.19
CA ASN A 71 -21.59 0.13 10.62
C ASN A 71 -21.03 1.52 10.95
N ARG A 72 -20.30 1.66 12.06
CA ARG A 72 -19.73 2.93 12.52
C ARG A 72 -18.27 3.13 12.14
N LEU A 73 -17.56 2.05 11.80
CA LEU A 73 -16.15 2.04 11.42
C LEU A 73 -15.98 1.31 10.09
N CYS A 74 -15.29 1.94 9.15
CA CYS A 74 -14.79 1.23 7.97
C CYS A 74 -13.38 0.71 8.26
N LEU A 75 -13.15 -0.58 8.06
CA LEU A 75 -11.83 -1.20 8.22
C LEU A 75 -11.28 -1.58 6.84
N LEU A 76 -10.09 -1.06 6.51
CA LEU A 76 -9.35 -1.42 5.32
C LEU A 76 -8.05 -2.15 5.73
N LEU A 77 -7.96 -3.43 5.38
CA LEU A 77 -6.75 -4.23 5.57
C LEU A 77 -5.98 -4.29 4.26
N VAL A 78 -4.74 -3.82 4.28
CA VAL A 78 -3.83 -3.85 3.15
C VAL A 78 -2.66 -4.78 3.49
N GLY A 79 -2.22 -5.60 2.55
CA GLY A 79 -1.12 -6.51 2.80
C GLY A 79 -0.81 -7.43 1.62
N LEU A 80 0.21 -8.25 1.77
CA LEU A 80 0.60 -9.23 0.76
C LEU A 80 -0.44 -10.34 0.59
N THR A 81 -0.30 -11.15 -0.44
CA THR A 81 -1.17 -12.30 -0.76
C THR A 81 -1.31 -13.28 0.42
N GLU A 82 -0.32 -13.32 1.31
CA GLU A 82 -0.34 -14.08 2.57
C GLU A 82 -1.54 -13.68 3.46
N LEU A 83 -1.91 -12.40 3.51
CA LEU A 83 -3.09 -11.93 4.24
C LEU A 83 -4.37 -12.63 3.74
N ARG A 84 -4.52 -12.74 2.42
CA ARG A 84 -5.67 -13.42 1.81
C ARG A 84 -5.74 -14.89 2.24
N ARG A 85 -4.58 -15.58 2.24
CA ARG A 85 -4.48 -16.97 2.67
C ARG A 85 -4.86 -17.12 4.15
N ARG A 86 -4.34 -16.25 5.02
CA ARG A 86 -4.63 -16.25 6.46
C ARG A 86 -6.10 -15.99 6.75
N LEU A 87 -6.69 -14.99 6.11
CA LEU A 87 -8.13 -14.67 6.27
C LEU A 87 -9.05 -15.80 5.78
N GLY A 88 -8.56 -16.72 4.94
CA GLY A 88 -9.29 -17.93 4.52
C GLY A 88 -9.24 -19.07 5.51
N MET A 89 -8.47 -18.98 6.60
CA MET A 89 -8.40 -20.01 7.63
C MET A 89 -9.65 -19.99 8.52
N ALA A 90 -10.12 -21.15 8.98
CA ALA A 90 -11.29 -21.29 9.84
C ALA A 90 -11.24 -20.42 11.11
N VAL A 91 -10.04 -20.20 11.69
CA VAL A 91 -9.85 -19.34 12.86
C VAL A 91 -10.25 -17.88 12.61
N HIS A 92 -10.30 -17.42 11.35
CA HIS A 92 -10.66 -16.06 10.95
C HIS A 92 -12.01 -15.98 10.23
N GLU A 93 -12.80 -17.06 10.22
CA GLU A 93 -14.07 -17.13 9.50
C GLU A 93 -14.99 -15.96 9.87
N SER A 94 -15.13 -15.66 11.15
CA SER A 94 -15.98 -14.57 11.64
C SER A 94 -15.54 -13.18 11.17
N LEU A 95 -14.23 -12.94 10.99
CA LEU A 95 -13.71 -11.73 10.37
C LEU A 95 -13.90 -11.76 8.85
N ALA A 96 -13.64 -12.90 8.24
CA ALA A 96 -13.77 -13.08 6.79
C ALA A 96 -15.21 -12.85 6.28
N GLN A 97 -16.22 -13.25 7.06
CA GLN A 97 -17.64 -13.00 6.75
C GLN A 97 -18.02 -11.52 6.77
N ARG A 98 -17.25 -10.66 7.47
CA ARG A 98 -17.47 -9.20 7.53
C ARG A 98 -16.79 -8.44 6.38
N ILE A 99 -15.91 -9.10 5.63
CA ILE A 99 -15.21 -8.47 4.51
C ILE A 99 -16.16 -8.42 3.31
N VAL A 100 -16.72 -7.24 3.06
CA VAL A 100 -17.67 -7.00 1.98
C VAL A 100 -16.95 -6.88 0.63
N VAL A 101 -15.79 -6.25 0.60
CA VAL A 101 -15.01 -6.03 -0.62
C VAL A 101 -13.64 -6.67 -0.48
N ARG A 102 -13.27 -7.46 -1.49
CA ARG A 102 -11.93 -8.05 -1.61
C ARG A 102 -11.37 -7.68 -2.95
N HIS A 103 -10.20 -7.07 -2.94
CA HIS A 103 -9.51 -6.69 -4.17
C HIS A 103 -8.08 -7.23 -4.17
N HIS A 104 -7.62 -7.69 -5.32
CA HIS A 104 -6.25 -8.10 -5.53
C HIS A 104 -5.60 -7.16 -6.55
N LEU A 105 -4.56 -6.44 -6.11
CA LEU A 105 -3.75 -5.62 -7.00
C LEU A 105 -2.74 -6.53 -7.71
N SER A 106 -2.96 -6.76 -8.99
CA SER A 106 -2.00 -7.41 -9.86
C SER A 106 -0.89 -6.43 -10.29
N GLY A 107 0.18 -6.95 -10.89
CA GLY A 107 1.13 -6.12 -11.62
C GLY A 107 0.47 -5.40 -12.80
N LEU A 108 1.17 -4.42 -13.36
CA LEU A 108 0.78 -3.74 -14.60
C LEU A 108 0.69 -4.77 -15.73
N THR A 109 -0.27 -4.59 -16.61
CA THR A 109 -0.36 -5.41 -17.82
C THR A 109 0.76 -5.05 -18.80
N ARG A 110 0.98 -5.91 -19.80
CA ARG A 110 1.96 -5.67 -20.85
C ARG A 110 1.74 -4.35 -21.57
N GLU A 111 0.49 -3.98 -21.78
CA GLU A 111 0.07 -2.76 -22.45
C GLU A 111 0.23 -1.52 -21.57
N GLU A 112 0.18 -1.68 -20.25
CA GLU A 112 0.30 -0.57 -19.30
C GLU A 112 1.76 -0.19 -19.00
N VAL A 113 2.71 -1.12 -19.10
CA VAL A 113 4.13 -0.86 -18.77
C VAL A 113 4.74 0.28 -19.59
N PRO A 114 4.52 0.40 -20.93
CA PRO A 114 5.04 1.53 -21.71
C PRO A 114 4.53 2.89 -21.20
N ALA A 115 3.23 2.99 -20.95
CA ALA A 115 2.61 4.21 -20.44
C ALA A 115 3.11 4.57 -19.03
N TYR A 116 3.29 3.57 -18.19
CA TYR A 116 3.84 3.72 -16.86
C TYR A 116 5.29 4.25 -16.90
N LEU A 117 6.18 3.67 -17.71
CA LEU A 117 7.56 4.14 -17.87
C LEU A 117 7.61 5.57 -18.40
N SER A 118 6.81 5.90 -19.42
CA SER A 118 6.72 7.27 -19.95
C SER A 118 6.24 8.26 -18.90
N HIS A 119 5.29 7.87 -18.06
CA HIS A 119 4.82 8.70 -16.95
C HIS A 119 5.93 8.93 -15.93
N ARG A 120 6.68 7.89 -15.56
CA ARG A 120 7.81 8.00 -14.61
C ARG A 120 8.94 8.88 -15.14
N LEU A 121 9.27 8.77 -16.43
CA LEU A 121 10.26 9.64 -17.08
C LEU A 121 9.82 11.11 -17.07
N ARG A 122 8.56 11.40 -17.39
CA ARG A 122 8.02 12.76 -17.32
C ARG A 122 8.09 13.36 -15.93
N LEU A 123 7.78 12.59 -14.88
CA LEU A 123 7.93 13.04 -13.49
C LEU A 123 9.39 13.36 -13.13
N ALA A 124 10.36 12.70 -13.78
CA ALA A 124 11.78 12.99 -13.64
C ALA A 124 12.27 14.11 -14.59
N GLY A 125 11.37 14.80 -15.30
CA GLY A 125 11.70 15.90 -16.20
C GLY A 125 12.18 15.47 -17.60
N CYS A 126 12.01 14.19 -17.96
CA CYS A 126 12.40 13.67 -19.28
C CYS A 126 11.16 13.31 -20.12
N GLU A 127 10.98 13.99 -21.24
CA GLU A 127 9.86 13.73 -22.18
C GLU A 127 10.26 12.75 -23.31
N LEU A 128 11.54 12.39 -23.40
CA LEU A 128 12.05 11.52 -24.46
C LEU A 128 11.69 10.04 -24.18
N PRO A 129 11.33 9.27 -25.20
CA PRO A 129 11.14 7.82 -25.10
C PRO A 129 12.51 7.13 -25.02
N LEU A 130 13.02 6.93 -23.79
CA LEU A 130 14.35 6.33 -23.57
C LEU A 130 14.37 4.80 -23.72
N PHE A 131 13.21 4.16 -23.71
CA PHE A 131 13.11 2.71 -23.83
C PHE A 131 12.53 2.30 -25.17
N GLU A 132 13.25 1.50 -25.91
CA GLU A 132 12.74 0.84 -27.12
C GLU A 132 11.71 -0.26 -26.77
N SER A 133 10.85 -0.60 -27.71
CA SER A 133 9.81 -1.61 -27.51
C SER A 133 10.35 -2.95 -27.04
N ALA A 134 11.51 -3.38 -27.56
CA ALA A 134 12.17 -4.61 -27.13
C ALA A 134 12.64 -4.56 -25.67
N ALA A 135 13.15 -3.41 -25.22
CA ALA A 135 13.56 -3.20 -23.83
C ALA A 135 12.35 -3.19 -22.88
N VAL A 136 11.25 -2.55 -23.28
CA VAL A 136 10.00 -2.55 -22.52
C VAL A 136 9.45 -3.97 -22.37
N GLU A 137 9.48 -4.75 -23.43
CA GLU A 137 9.06 -6.14 -23.40
C GLU A 137 9.93 -6.99 -22.47
N ALA A 138 11.24 -6.83 -22.53
CA ALA A 138 12.17 -7.52 -21.62
C ALA A 138 11.94 -7.12 -20.16
N LEU A 139 11.68 -5.84 -19.88
CA LEU A 139 11.31 -5.36 -18.56
C LEU A 139 10.01 -6.01 -18.06
N PHE A 140 8.98 -6.08 -18.89
CA PHE A 140 7.72 -6.73 -18.52
C PHE A 140 7.94 -8.22 -18.21
N GLN A 141 8.63 -8.96 -19.07
CA GLN A 141 8.90 -10.39 -18.86
C GLN A 141 9.68 -10.65 -17.56
N ALA A 142 10.68 -9.82 -17.27
CA ALA A 142 11.51 -9.98 -16.07
C ALA A 142 10.79 -9.60 -14.77
N THR A 143 9.80 -8.68 -14.83
CA THR A 143 9.15 -8.10 -13.65
C THR A 143 7.72 -8.56 -13.45
N GLN A 144 7.12 -9.18 -14.45
CA GLN A 144 5.70 -9.51 -14.48
C GLN A 144 4.81 -8.28 -14.17
N GLY A 145 5.27 -7.10 -14.61
CA GLY A 145 4.58 -5.83 -14.41
C GLY A 145 4.58 -5.30 -12.97
N MET A 146 5.34 -5.89 -12.04
CA MET A 146 5.40 -5.39 -10.65
C MET A 146 6.07 -4.02 -10.60
N PRO A 147 5.36 -2.92 -10.23
CA PRO A 147 5.84 -1.55 -10.42
C PRO A 147 7.19 -1.27 -9.75
N ARG A 148 7.40 -1.78 -8.52
CA ARG A 148 8.69 -1.65 -7.81
C ARG A 148 9.83 -2.31 -8.57
N GLN A 149 9.60 -3.47 -9.17
CA GLN A 149 10.63 -4.18 -9.95
C GLN A 149 10.85 -3.49 -11.29
N VAL A 150 9.79 -3.03 -11.96
CA VAL A 150 9.89 -2.24 -13.20
C VAL A 150 10.76 -1.01 -12.97
N ASN A 151 10.48 -0.21 -11.92
CA ASN A 151 11.29 0.96 -11.58
C ASN A 151 12.75 0.60 -11.34
N ARG A 152 13.02 -0.46 -10.56
CA ARG A 152 14.38 -0.88 -10.25
C ARG A 152 15.16 -1.30 -11.47
N LEU A 153 14.59 -2.15 -12.32
CA LEU A 153 15.27 -2.60 -13.54
C LEU A 153 15.41 -1.48 -14.58
N ALA A 154 14.39 -0.62 -14.71
CA ALA A 154 14.49 0.55 -15.59
C ALA A 154 15.60 1.50 -15.12
N HIS A 155 15.72 1.77 -13.83
CA HIS A 155 16.81 2.58 -13.27
C HIS A 155 18.19 1.95 -13.56
N TYR A 156 18.36 0.65 -13.35
CA TYR A 156 19.63 -0.04 -13.68
C TYR A 156 19.95 0.02 -15.17
N ALA A 157 18.96 -0.17 -16.04
CA ALA A 157 19.16 -0.09 -17.47
C ALA A 157 19.64 1.31 -17.91
N LEU A 158 18.99 2.37 -17.42
CA LEU A 158 19.38 3.76 -17.70
C LEU A 158 20.77 4.09 -17.16
N THR A 159 21.09 3.66 -15.94
CA THR A 159 22.42 3.87 -15.33
C THR A 159 23.50 3.15 -16.14
N SER A 160 23.27 1.90 -16.52
CA SER A 160 24.23 1.14 -17.35
C SER A 160 24.43 1.77 -18.72
N ALA A 161 23.36 2.25 -19.36
CA ALA A 161 23.45 2.96 -20.64
C ALA A 161 24.27 4.25 -20.51
N ALA A 162 24.04 5.02 -19.45
CA ALA A 162 24.81 6.25 -19.18
C ALA A 162 26.31 5.97 -19.00
N PHE A 163 26.67 4.94 -18.23
CA PHE A 163 28.07 4.52 -18.08
C PHE A 163 28.69 4.06 -19.41
N SER A 164 27.98 3.28 -20.21
CA SER A 164 28.46 2.82 -21.52
C SER A 164 28.74 3.99 -22.48
N VAL A 165 27.83 4.96 -22.50
CA VAL A 165 27.98 6.18 -23.32
C VAL A 165 29.15 7.04 -22.81
N SER A 166 29.36 7.15 -21.49
CA SER A 166 30.51 7.87 -20.89
C SER A 166 31.85 7.26 -21.29
N LEU A 167 31.93 5.92 -21.33
CA LEU A 167 33.14 5.20 -21.70
C LEU A 167 33.48 5.32 -23.21
N THR A 168 32.47 5.53 -24.06
CA THR A 168 32.67 5.67 -25.53
C THR A 168 32.87 7.11 -25.99
N GLY A 169 32.91 8.09 -25.06
CA GLY A 169 33.24 9.49 -25.38
C GLY A 169 32.13 10.27 -26.12
N VAL A 170 30.94 9.74 -26.22
CA VAL A 170 29.79 10.37 -26.90
C VAL A 170 28.74 10.82 -25.90
N ILE A 171 29.06 11.76 -25.04
CA ILE A 171 28.05 12.46 -24.24
C ILE A 171 28.12 13.96 -24.45
N ASN A 172 26.99 14.55 -24.85
CA ASN A 172 26.77 15.95 -24.78
C ASN A 172 26.57 16.32 -23.28
N PRO A 173 27.40 17.21 -22.69
CA PRO A 173 27.40 17.49 -21.24
C PRO A 173 26.07 18.02 -20.68
N GLY A 174 25.12 18.41 -21.54
CA GLY A 174 23.76 18.83 -21.12
C GLY A 174 22.81 17.70 -20.73
N GLN A 175 23.10 16.43 -21.08
CA GLN A 175 22.24 15.30 -20.74
C GLN A 175 22.64 14.59 -19.43
N SER A 176 23.84 14.82 -18.94
CA SER A 176 24.34 14.17 -17.71
C SER A 176 23.72 14.69 -16.42
N GLN A 177 23.17 15.92 -16.41
CA GLN A 177 22.53 16.50 -15.22
C GLN A 177 21.13 15.98 -14.92
N LEU A 178 20.44 15.38 -15.91
CA LEU A 178 19.08 14.87 -15.73
C LEU A 178 19.04 13.45 -15.09
N MET A 179 20.18 12.76 -15.00
CA MET A 179 20.21 11.37 -14.49
C MET A 179 20.54 11.25 -13.00
N LEU A 180 20.88 12.33 -12.30
CA LEU A 180 21.31 12.32 -10.90
C LEU A 180 20.30 12.93 -9.92
N ALA A 181 19.11 13.32 -10.36
CA ALA A 181 18.04 13.76 -9.44
C ALA A 181 17.28 12.52 -8.93
N GLU A 182 17.46 12.22 -7.65
CA GLU A 182 16.76 11.19 -6.87
C GLU A 182 15.22 11.31 -6.90
#